data_0e587bbc5f3fc25a68caa1bc655bbee7
#
_entry.id   0e587bbc5f3fc25a68caa1bc655bbee7
#
_cell.length_a   1.000
_cell.length_b   1.000
_cell.length_c   1.000
_cell.angle_alpha   90.00
_cell.angle_beta   90.00
_cell.angle_gamma   90.00
#
_symmetry.space_group_name_H-M   'P 1'
#
loop_
_entity.id
_entity.type
_entity.pdbx_description
1 polymer ?
#
loop_
_entity_poly.entity_id
_entity_poly.type
_entity_poly.pdbx_seq_one_letter_code
_entity_poly.pdbx_strand_id
1 'polypeptide(L)'
;IICCDEKGKIIDGDKILACLAQYFFNKSKPQSDSIVGTHMSNRGLEQFVNKIGLKFYRSNIGDKFVYELMKKKNCFLGGEQSGHIILKEFGSSGDGVLIALYLIKIISEYNKKTSEIFDLYNSHFQIQRNIKLKDSNLKENKKINNLLRFYNNKIIGSSRVLIRISGTEPVIRLLVEGKKYSKIKLLAKKLNNKIKNFI
;
A
#
# COMPACT_ATOMS: atom_id res chain seq x y z
N ILE A 1 1.75 1.94 -13.54
CA ILE A 1 2.26 3.27 -13.88
C ILE A 1 2.90 3.95 -12.66
N ILE A 2 4.02 4.64 -12.86
CA ILE A 2 4.67 5.56 -11.92
C ILE A 2 4.89 6.87 -12.65
N CYS A 3 4.66 7.97 -11.97
CA CYS A 3 4.82 9.32 -12.52
C CYS A 3 5.82 10.13 -11.69
N CYS A 4 6.17 11.32 -12.17
CA CYS A 4 6.83 12.35 -11.38
C CYS A 4 6.09 13.68 -11.54
N ASP A 5 6.24 14.55 -10.55
CA ASP A 5 5.74 15.92 -10.63
C ASP A 5 6.74 16.83 -11.38
N GLU A 6 6.38 18.10 -11.55
CA GLU A 6 7.22 19.12 -12.20
C GLU A 6 8.54 19.41 -11.46
N LYS A 7 8.72 18.88 -10.25
CA LYS A 7 9.95 18.98 -9.45
C LYS A 7 10.79 17.72 -9.51
N GLY A 8 10.38 16.71 -10.32
CA GLY A 8 11.03 15.41 -10.41
C GLY A 8 10.78 14.47 -9.20
N LYS A 9 9.82 14.81 -8.32
CA LYS A 9 9.45 13.93 -7.20
C LYS A 9 8.55 12.82 -7.68
N ILE A 10 8.89 11.59 -7.31
CA ILE A 10 8.12 10.39 -7.67
C ILE A 10 6.72 10.44 -7.03
N ILE A 11 5.72 10.17 -7.85
CA ILE A 11 4.32 9.93 -7.49
C ILE A 11 4.09 8.43 -7.61
N ASP A 12 4.08 7.72 -6.47
CA ASP A 12 3.88 6.28 -6.43
C ASP A 12 2.40 5.88 -6.58
N GLY A 13 2.13 4.58 -6.68
CA GLY A 13 0.78 4.05 -6.83
C GLY A 13 -0.18 4.44 -5.70
N ASP A 14 0.31 4.63 -4.48
CA ASP A 14 -0.53 5.05 -3.36
C ASP A 14 -1.01 6.52 -3.54
N LYS A 15 -0.15 7.39 -4.07
CA LYS A 15 -0.53 8.77 -4.40
C LYS A 15 -1.51 8.82 -5.57
N ILE A 16 -1.31 7.95 -6.57
CA ILE A 16 -2.23 7.80 -7.70
C ILE A 16 -3.60 7.31 -7.21
N LEU A 17 -3.63 6.27 -6.35
CA LEU A 17 -4.87 5.77 -5.75
C LEU A 17 -5.62 6.85 -4.98
N ALA A 18 -4.92 7.67 -4.19
CA ALA A 18 -5.53 8.78 -3.46
C ALA A 18 -6.16 9.81 -4.41
N CYS A 19 -5.45 10.19 -5.47
CA CYS A 19 -5.91 11.14 -6.47
C CYS A 19 -7.17 10.63 -7.19
N LEU A 20 -7.14 9.40 -7.68
CA LEU A 20 -8.28 8.78 -8.36
C LEU A 20 -9.48 8.62 -7.42
N ALA A 21 -9.24 8.17 -6.18
CA ALA A 21 -10.31 8.03 -5.17
C ALA A 21 -11.02 9.36 -4.91
N GLN A 22 -10.27 10.44 -4.72
CA GLN A 22 -10.84 11.78 -4.53
C GLN A 22 -11.57 12.28 -5.77
N TYR A 23 -10.98 12.10 -6.96
CA TYR A 23 -11.57 12.53 -8.21
C TYR A 23 -12.92 11.87 -8.47
N PHE A 24 -13.00 10.54 -8.36
CA PHE A 24 -14.26 9.81 -8.54
C PHE A 24 -15.28 10.11 -7.45
N PHE A 25 -14.84 10.27 -6.20
CA PHE A 25 -15.72 10.64 -5.09
C PHE A 25 -16.38 12.00 -5.32
N ASN A 26 -15.63 12.99 -5.83
CA ASN A 26 -16.16 14.33 -6.08
C ASN A 26 -17.07 14.42 -7.30
N LYS A 27 -16.82 13.60 -8.35
CA LYS A 27 -17.56 13.70 -9.63
C LYS A 27 -18.91 12.98 -9.66
N SER A 28 -19.03 11.84 -9.00
CA SER A 28 -20.20 10.96 -9.27
C SER A 28 -20.68 10.12 -8.12
N LYS A 29 -20.42 10.37 -6.88
CA LYS A 29 -20.72 9.40 -5.82
C LYS A 29 -20.40 7.97 -6.33
N PRO A 30 -19.24 7.46 -6.12
CA PRO A 30 -18.78 6.20 -6.71
C PRO A 30 -19.83 5.11 -6.47
N GLN A 31 -20.02 4.19 -7.41
CA GLN A 31 -20.91 3.02 -7.26
C GLN A 31 -20.60 2.17 -6.03
N SER A 32 -19.53 2.49 -5.30
CA SER A 32 -19.06 1.84 -4.10
C SER A 32 -18.44 2.87 -3.15
N ASP A 33 -18.63 2.67 -1.86
CA ASP A 33 -18.08 3.47 -0.76
C ASP A 33 -16.66 3.06 -0.35
N SER A 34 -15.96 2.30 -1.18
CA SER A 34 -14.71 1.67 -0.76
C SER A 34 -13.71 1.44 -1.89
N ILE A 35 -12.44 1.42 -1.51
CA ILE A 35 -11.31 1.07 -2.38
C ILE A 35 -10.41 0.02 -1.74
N VAL A 36 -9.58 -0.64 -2.56
CA VAL A 36 -8.64 -1.67 -2.12
C VAL A 36 -7.21 -1.22 -2.35
N GLY A 37 -6.39 -1.25 -1.29
CA GLY A 37 -4.93 -1.28 -1.40
C GLY A 37 -4.36 -2.62 -0.96
N THR A 38 -3.05 -2.72 -0.81
CA THR A 38 -2.40 -3.91 -0.28
C THR A 38 -1.90 -3.70 1.15
N HIS A 39 -1.39 -4.77 1.76
CA HIS A 39 -0.66 -4.65 3.03
C HIS A 39 0.58 -3.76 2.94
N MET A 40 1.11 -3.47 1.74
CA MET A 40 2.23 -2.56 1.53
C MET A 40 1.81 -1.09 1.43
N SER A 41 0.55 -0.82 1.10
CA SER A 41 0.04 0.55 0.95
C SER A 41 0.25 1.37 2.22
N ASN A 42 0.63 2.62 2.05
CA ASN A 42 0.95 3.55 3.12
C ASN A 42 -0.26 3.82 4.02
N ARG A 43 -0.04 3.88 5.33
CA ARG A 43 -1.11 4.20 6.28
C ARG A 43 -1.66 5.62 6.10
N GLY A 44 -0.86 6.53 5.56
CA GLY A 44 -1.32 7.87 5.19
C GLY A 44 -2.42 7.83 4.14
N LEU A 45 -2.30 6.93 3.14
CA LEU A 45 -3.37 6.68 2.15
C LEU A 45 -4.66 6.20 2.82
N GLU A 46 -4.59 5.17 3.68
CA GLU A 46 -5.76 4.66 4.41
C GLU A 46 -6.46 5.75 5.24
N GLN A 47 -5.67 6.56 5.96
CA GLN A 47 -6.21 7.68 6.74
C GLN A 47 -6.87 8.73 5.86
N PHE A 48 -6.28 9.04 4.71
CA PHE A 48 -6.84 9.98 3.73
C PHE A 48 -8.15 9.47 3.15
N VAL A 49 -8.18 8.21 2.68
CA VAL A 49 -9.37 7.58 2.10
C VAL A 49 -10.53 7.55 3.09
N ASN A 50 -10.25 7.20 4.35
CA ASN A 50 -11.26 7.23 5.40
C ASN A 50 -11.74 8.66 5.70
N LYS A 51 -10.86 9.66 5.66
CA LYS A 51 -11.19 11.07 5.88
C LYS A 51 -12.14 11.62 4.83
N ILE A 52 -12.02 11.21 3.57
CA ILE A 52 -12.94 11.62 2.49
C ILE A 52 -14.24 10.83 2.47
N GLY A 53 -14.48 9.92 3.44
CA GLY A 53 -15.72 9.17 3.58
C GLY A 53 -15.75 7.81 2.87
N LEU A 54 -14.64 7.36 2.29
CA LEU A 54 -14.51 6.03 1.70
C LEU A 54 -13.90 5.04 2.69
N LYS A 55 -14.25 3.76 2.56
CA LYS A 55 -13.61 2.67 3.31
C LYS A 55 -12.36 2.17 2.58
N PHE A 56 -11.33 1.84 3.32
CA PHE A 56 -10.09 1.28 2.79
C PHE A 56 -9.91 -0.17 3.20
N TYR A 57 -9.84 -1.08 2.23
CA TYR A 57 -9.56 -2.49 2.47
C TYR A 57 -8.13 -2.85 2.06
N ARG A 58 -7.51 -3.79 2.78
CA ARG A 58 -6.16 -4.28 2.50
C ARG A 58 -6.21 -5.72 2.01
N SER A 59 -5.74 -5.95 0.79
CA SER A 59 -5.51 -7.29 0.24
C SER A 59 -4.09 -7.80 0.55
N ASN A 60 -3.85 -9.07 0.25
CA ASN A 60 -2.51 -9.57 0.04
C ASN A 60 -1.86 -8.84 -1.16
N ILE A 61 -0.52 -8.94 -1.26
CA ILE A 61 0.26 -8.32 -2.33
C ILE A 61 0.10 -9.13 -3.61
N GLY A 62 -0.15 -8.44 -4.70
CA GLY A 62 -0.38 -8.97 -6.03
C GLY A 62 -1.76 -8.54 -6.57
N ASP A 63 -1.80 -8.15 -7.83
CA ASP A 63 -2.97 -7.64 -8.54
C ASP A 63 -4.17 -8.60 -8.48
N LYS A 64 -3.93 -9.91 -8.60
CA LYS A 64 -4.94 -10.95 -8.43
C LYS A 64 -5.68 -10.81 -7.09
N PHE A 65 -4.95 -10.66 -5.98
CA PHE A 65 -5.57 -10.54 -4.64
C PHE A 65 -6.28 -9.20 -4.46
N VAL A 66 -5.76 -8.13 -5.07
CA VAL A 66 -6.43 -6.84 -5.12
C VAL A 66 -7.78 -6.99 -5.81
N TYR A 67 -7.81 -7.57 -7.02
CA TYR A 67 -9.03 -7.75 -7.80
C TYR A 67 -10.04 -8.69 -7.11
N GLU A 68 -9.60 -9.80 -6.55
CA GLU A 68 -10.46 -10.71 -5.78
C GLU A 68 -11.16 -9.99 -4.62
N LEU A 69 -10.42 -9.16 -3.88
CA LEU A 69 -10.98 -8.38 -2.77
C LEU A 69 -11.91 -7.28 -3.28
N MET A 70 -11.56 -6.62 -4.40
CA MET A 70 -12.44 -5.64 -5.07
C MET A 70 -13.78 -6.27 -5.44
N LYS A 71 -13.80 -7.48 -6.00
CA LYS A 71 -15.03 -8.21 -6.30
C LYS A 71 -15.84 -8.50 -5.05
N LYS A 72 -15.19 -9.05 -4.01
CA LYS A 72 -15.83 -9.43 -2.74
C LYS A 72 -16.45 -8.24 -2.00
N LYS A 73 -15.81 -7.07 -2.07
CA LYS A 73 -16.23 -5.84 -1.38
C LYS A 73 -16.97 -4.86 -2.30
N ASN A 74 -17.18 -5.24 -3.54
CA ASN A 74 -17.76 -4.40 -4.59
C ASN A 74 -17.06 -3.04 -4.75
N CYS A 75 -15.71 -3.02 -4.67
CA CYS A 75 -14.93 -1.80 -4.81
C CYS A 75 -14.75 -1.43 -6.29
N PHE A 76 -14.81 -0.13 -6.61
CA PHE A 76 -14.62 0.36 -7.98
C PHE A 76 -13.15 0.57 -8.36
N LEU A 77 -12.27 0.80 -7.36
CA LEU A 77 -10.88 1.15 -7.52
C LEU A 77 -10.03 0.29 -6.59
N GLY A 78 -8.93 -0.21 -7.09
CA GLY A 78 -7.93 -0.89 -6.29
C GLY A 78 -6.54 -0.78 -6.89
N GLY A 79 -5.51 -1.07 -6.10
CA GLY A 79 -4.16 -1.06 -6.62
C GLY A 79 -3.07 -1.25 -5.58
N GLU A 80 -1.84 -1.12 -6.04
CA GLU A 80 -0.62 -1.34 -5.29
C GLU A 80 0.28 -0.10 -5.30
N GLN A 81 1.10 0.06 -4.29
CA GLN A 81 2.12 1.12 -4.23
C GLN A 81 3.08 1.08 -5.42
N SER A 82 3.31 -0.09 -6.02
CA SER A 82 4.09 -0.28 -7.24
C SER A 82 3.51 0.39 -8.49
N GLY A 83 2.26 0.89 -8.44
CA GLY A 83 1.61 1.56 -9.56
C GLY A 83 0.74 0.64 -10.43
N HIS A 84 0.44 -0.57 -9.96
CA HIS A 84 -0.56 -1.45 -10.56
C HIS A 84 -1.94 -1.01 -10.09
N ILE A 85 -2.71 -0.35 -10.95
CA ILE A 85 -4.01 0.26 -10.59
C ILE A 85 -5.10 -0.38 -11.43
N ILE A 86 -6.17 -0.80 -10.78
CA ILE A 86 -7.34 -1.46 -11.39
C ILE A 86 -8.57 -0.56 -11.22
N LEU A 87 -9.19 -0.22 -12.34
CA LEU A 87 -10.54 0.36 -12.39
C LEU A 87 -11.51 -0.75 -12.81
N LYS A 88 -12.37 -1.19 -11.91
CA LYS A 88 -13.26 -2.36 -12.10
C LYS A 88 -14.16 -2.24 -13.33
N GLU A 89 -14.58 -1.03 -13.68
CA GLU A 89 -15.43 -0.75 -14.84
C GLU A 89 -14.74 -1.15 -16.15
N PHE A 90 -13.42 -1.05 -16.24
CA PHE A 90 -12.66 -1.26 -17.46
C PHE A 90 -11.96 -2.62 -17.53
N GLY A 91 -11.89 -3.37 -16.43
CA GLY A 91 -11.26 -4.68 -16.47
C GLY A 91 -10.91 -5.28 -15.12
N SER A 92 -10.28 -6.46 -15.21
CA SER A 92 -9.87 -7.28 -14.06
C SER A 92 -8.39 -7.15 -13.71
N SER A 93 -7.62 -6.43 -14.52
CA SER A 93 -6.17 -6.20 -14.34
C SER A 93 -5.85 -4.72 -14.42
N GLY A 94 -4.65 -4.35 -13.98
CA GLY A 94 -4.17 -2.98 -14.08
C GLY A 94 -3.90 -2.58 -15.53
N ASP A 95 -4.35 -1.38 -15.90
CA ASP A 95 -4.09 -0.77 -17.19
C ASP A 95 -3.37 0.57 -17.01
N GLY A 96 -2.06 0.57 -17.27
CA GLY A 96 -1.23 1.76 -17.08
C GLY A 96 -1.53 2.89 -18.07
N VAL A 97 -1.98 2.58 -19.28
CA VAL A 97 -2.34 3.58 -20.30
C VAL A 97 -3.66 4.26 -19.91
N LEU A 98 -4.66 3.49 -19.54
CA LEU A 98 -5.93 4.01 -19.06
C LEU A 98 -5.73 4.95 -17.85
N ILE A 99 -4.93 4.52 -16.88
CA ILE A 99 -4.63 5.36 -15.71
C ILE A 99 -3.89 6.64 -16.11
N ALA A 100 -2.94 6.57 -17.03
CA ALA A 100 -2.26 7.76 -17.54
C ALA A 100 -3.24 8.77 -18.17
N LEU A 101 -4.19 8.32 -18.96
CA LEU A 101 -5.23 9.16 -19.54
C LEU A 101 -6.11 9.81 -18.48
N TYR A 102 -6.49 9.08 -17.42
CA TYR A 102 -7.21 9.67 -16.29
C TYR A 102 -6.38 10.72 -15.55
N LEU A 103 -5.08 10.49 -15.34
CA LEU A 103 -4.22 11.48 -14.69
C LEU A 103 -4.07 12.75 -15.54
N ILE A 104 -3.88 12.63 -16.85
CA ILE A 104 -3.83 13.77 -17.78
C ILE A 104 -5.14 14.56 -17.70
N LYS A 105 -6.29 13.87 -17.75
CA LYS A 105 -7.60 14.50 -17.61
C LYS A 105 -7.73 15.27 -16.29
N ILE A 106 -7.34 14.67 -15.17
CA ILE A 106 -7.41 15.29 -13.83
C ILE A 106 -6.53 16.54 -13.79
N ILE A 107 -5.30 16.46 -14.29
CA ILE A 107 -4.36 17.58 -14.33
C ILE A 107 -4.94 18.73 -15.16
N SER A 108 -5.50 18.43 -16.33
CA SER A 108 -6.13 19.42 -17.21
C SER A 108 -7.35 20.08 -16.56
N GLU A 109 -8.21 19.30 -15.86
CA GLU A 109 -9.42 19.85 -15.24
C GLU A 109 -9.13 20.72 -14.00
N TYR A 110 -8.13 20.35 -13.19
CA TYR A 110 -7.84 21.10 -11.97
C TYR A 110 -7.04 22.38 -12.18
N ASN A 111 -6.37 22.54 -13.32
CA ASN A 111 -5.52 23.69 -13.64
C ASN A 111 -4.55 24.07 -12.50
N LYS A 112 -3.94 23.06 -11.88
CA LYS A 112 -2.98 23.17 -10.78
C LYS A 112 -1.69 22.44 -11.11
N LYS A 113 -0.62 22.77 -10.40
CA LYS A 113 0.65 22.04 -10.53
C LYS A 113 0.46 20.59 -10.10
N THR A 114 1.13 19.69 -10.78
CA THR A 114 1.07 18.24 -10.47
C THR A 114 1.45 17.97 -9.01
N SER A 115 2.47 18.67 -8.50
CA SER A 115 2.88 18.57 -7.08
C SER A 115 1.76 18.92 -6.09
N GLU A 116 0.85 19.84 -6.45
CA GLU A 116 -0.28 20.21 -5.60
C GLU A 116 -1.43 19.19 -5.68
N ILE A 117 -1.70 18.69 -6.90
CA ILE A 117 -2.77 17.70 -7.15
C ILE A 117 -2.52 16.41 -6.36
N PHE A 118 -1.25 15.97 -6.26
CA PHE A 118 -0.90 14.72 -5.57
C PHE A 118 -0.49 14.90 -4.11
N ASP A 119 -0.45 16.14 -3.56
CA ASP A 119 -0.15 16.38 -2.14
C ASP A 119 -1.39 16.27 -1.24
N LEU A 120 -2.11 15.16 -1.36
CA LEU A 120 -3.38 14.92 -0.68
C LEU A 120 -3.23 14.47 0.77
N TYR A 121 -2.08 13.86 1.10
CA TYR A 121 -1.79 13.37 2.45
C TYR A 121 -0.28 13.27 2.71
N ASN A 122 0.08 13.32 3.98
CA ASN A 122 1.45 13.07 4.43
C ASN A 122 1.71 11.57 4.53
N SER A 123 2.63 11.06 3.71
CA SER A 123 3.06 9.67 3.79
C SER A 123 3.78 9.39 5.10
N HIS A 124 3.48 8.25 5.71
CA HIS A 124 4.26 7.74 6.82
C HIS A 124 5.60 7.22 6.33
N PHE A 125 6.65 7.40 7.14
CA PHE A 125 7.94 6.76 6.88
C PHE A 125 7.80 5.24 6.92
N GLN A 126 8.46 4.55 6.01
CA GLN A 126 8.50 3.09 5.95
C GLN A 126 9.94 2.60 5.99
N ILE A 127 10.22 1.58 6.79
CA ILE A 127 11.49 0.85 6.81
C ILE A 127 11.20 -0.59 6.47
N GLN A 128 11.80 -1.06 5.38
CA GLN A 128 11.74 -2.44 4.94
C GLN A 128 13.06 -3.14 5.20
N ARG A 129 13.01 -4.42 5.61
CA ARG A 129 14.16 -5.29 5.80
C ARG A 129 13.87 -6.67 5.25
N ASN A 130 14.79 -7.20 4.45
CA ASN A 130 14.80 -8.59 4.02
C ASN A 130 15.78 -9.36 4.90
N ILE A 131 15.30 -10.36 5.60
CA ILE A 131 16.07 -11.20 6.52
C ILE A 131 16.18 -12.57 5.89
N LYS A 132 17.38 -12.95 5.46
CA LYS A 132 17.63 -14.23 4.81
C LYS A 132 17.35 -15.38 5.80
N LEU A 133 16.67 -16.39 5.32
CA LEU A 133 16.46 -17.65 6.04
C LEU A 133 17.66 -18.56 5.78
N LYS A 134 18.19 -19.17 6.82
CA LYS A 134 19.31 -20.14 6.71
C LYS A 134 18.84 -21.49 6.19
N ASP A 135 17.58 -21.82 6.44
CA ASP A 135 16.98 -23.10 6.07
C ASP A 135 15.61 -22.89 5.40
N SER A 136 15.34 -23.64 4.34
CA SER A 136 14.07 -23.59 3.61
C SER A 136 12.87 -24.17 4.40
N ASN A 137 13.13 -25.03 5.39
CA ASN A 137 12.10 -25.72 6.19
C ASN A 137 11.50 -24.84 7.29
N LEU A 138 11.90 -23.57 7.40
CA LEU A 138 11.42 -22.64 8.43
C LEU A 138 9.92 -22.28 8.29
N LYS A 139 9.25 -22.64 7.19
CA LYS A 139 7.77 -22.51 7.07
C LYS A 139 7.03 -23.36 8.12
N GLU A 140 7.66 -24.43 8.59
CA GLU A 140 7.10 -25.34 9.62
C GLU A 140 7.47 -24.93 11.05
N ASN A 141 8.34 -23.94 11.22
CA ASN A 141 8.79 -23.51 12.53
C ASN A 141 7.65 -22.78 13.27
N LYS A 142 7.11 -23.43 14.32
CA LYS A 142 6.01 -22.89 15.15
C LYS A 142 6.32 -21.51 15.73
N LYS A 143 7.58 -21.22 16.11
CA LYS A 143 7.98 -19.92 16.68
C LYS A 143 7.89 -18.81 15.63
N ILE A 144 8.34 -19.09 14.40
CA ILE A 144 8.24 -18.14 13.27
C ILE A 144 6.78 -17.92 12.92
N ASN A 145 5.98 -18.97 12.79
CA ASN A 145 4.55 -18.86 12.48
C ASN A 145 3.78 -18.05 13.54
N ASN A 146 4.08 -18.23 14.83
CA ASN A 146 3.49 -17.40 15.88
C ASN A 146 3.91 -15.94 15.78
N LEU A 147 5.17 -15.66 15.45
CA LEU A 147 5.68 -14.32 15.24
C LEU A 147 5.00 -13.63 14.02
N LEU A 148 4.85 -14.36 12.91
CA LEU A 148 4.14 -13.88 11.72
C LEU A 148 2.68 -13.55 12.05
N ARG A 149 1.96 -14.43 12.71
CA ARG A 149 0.55 -14.19 13.14
C ARG A 149 0.45 -12.99 14.07
N PHE A 150 1.36 -12.87 15.04
CA PHE A 150 1.34 -11.80 16.03
C PHE A 150 1.61 -10.42 15.40
N TYR A 151 2.51 -10.33 14.40
CA TYR A 151 2.89 -9.08 13.74
C TYR A 151 2.23 -8.87 12.38
N ASN A 152 1.22 -9.66 12.04
CA ASN A 152 0.48 -9.47 10.79
C ASN A 152 -0.33 -8.17 10.85
N ASN A 153 0.18 -7.13 10.24
CA ASN A 153 -0.43 -5.80 10.17
C ASN A 153 -0.75 -5.18 11.56
N LYS A 154 0.09 -5.48 12.56
CA LYS A 154 -0.12 -5.06 13.95
C LYS A 154 0.23 -3.60 14.17
N ILE A 155 -0.61 -2.90 14.93
CA ILE A 155 -0.30 -1.56 15.44
C ILE A 155 0.43 -1.68 16.77
N ILE A 156 1.60 -1.04 16.88
CA ILE A 156 2.41 -0.96 18.10
C ILE A 156 2.65 0.52 18.41
N GLY A 157 1.93 1.05 19.39
CA GLY A 157 1.88 2.48 19.64
C GLY A 157 1.38 3.22 18.39
N SER A 158 2.19 4.14 17.86
CA SER A 158 1.88 4.90 16.63
C SER A 158 2.41 4.24 15.35
N SER A 159 3.05 3.08 15.45
CA SER A 159 3.70 2.39 14.32
C SER A 159 2.91 1.16 13.90
N ARG A 160 2.90 0.87 12.60
CA ARG A 160 2.38 -0.37 12.03
C ARG A 160 3.54 -1.31 11.71
N VAL A 161 3.38 -2.58 12.02
CA VAL A 161 4.36 -3.64 11.75
C VAL A 161 3.70 -4.72 10.91
N LEU A 162 4.38 -5.12 9.85
CA LEU A 162 4.03 -6.27 9.03
C LEU A 162 5.26 -7.17 8.90
N ILE A 163 5.10 -8.45 9.24
CA ILE A 163 6.14 -9.47 9.01
C ILE A 163 5.52 -10.57 8.18
N ARG A 164 6.18 -10.94 7.08
CA ARG A 164 5.72 -12.00 6.18
C ARG A 164 6.89 -12.79 5.59
N ILE A 165 6.65 -14.02 5.23
CA ILE A 165 7.58 -14.79 4.39
C ILE A 165 7.39 -14.35 2.94
N SER A 166 8.48 -14.24 2.19
CA SER A 166 8.44 -14.03 0.74
C SER A 166 7.91 -15.29 0.06
N GLY A 167 7.06 -15.11 -0.95
CA GLY A 167 6.55 -16.24 -1.75
C GLY A 167 7.57 -16.78 -2.76
N THR A 168 8.54 -15.95 -3.16
CA THR A 168 9.50 -16.24 -4.25
C THR A 168 10.93 -16.39 -3.79
N GLU A 169 11.28 -15.89 -2.61
CA GLU A 169 12.65 -15.89 -2.08
C GLU A 169 12.68 -16.45 -0.66
N PRO A 170 13.78 -17.07 -0.21
CA PRO A 170 13.95 -17.59 1.14
C PRO A 170 14.25 -16.44 2.13
N VAL A 171 13.34 -15.47 2.25
CA VAL A 171 13.48 -14.31 3.14
C VAL A 171 12.21 -14.03 3.93
N ILE A 172 12.39 -13.55 5.15
CA ILE A 172 11.33 -12.86 5.91
C ILE A 172 11.39 -11.37 5.57
N ARG A 173 10.27 -10.81 5.15
CA ARG A 173 10.13 -9.37 4.89
C ARG A 173 9.48 -8.69 6.09
N LEU A 174 10.20 -7.75 6.68
CA LEU A 174 9.76 -6.89 7.78
C LEU A 174 9.47 -5.50 7.22
N LEU A 175 8.26 -5.00 7.46
CA LEU A 175 7.89 -3.59 7.24
C LEU A 175 7.55 -2.97 8.59
N VAL A 176 8.15 -1.82 8.87
CA VAL A 176 7.78 -0.95 10.00
C VAL A 176 7.46 0.43 9.47
N GLU A 177 6.30 0.95 9.83
CA GLU A 177 5.76 2.20 9.29
C GLU A 177 5.27 3.11 10.43
N GLY A 178 5.46 4.43 10.28
CA GLY A 178 4.98 5.41 11.25
C GLY A 178 5.36 6.85 10.94
N LYS A 179 4.79 7.79 11.70
CA LYS A 179 5.00 9.24 11.49
C LYS A 179 6.39 9.74 11.92
N LYS A 180 7.07 9.06 12.86
CA LYS A 180 8.37 9.49 13.40
C LYS A 180 9.46 8.50 12.99
N TYR A 181 10.36 8.92 12.09
CA TYR A 181 11.44 8.07 11.55
C TYR A 181 12.31 7.43 12.63
N SER A 182 12.72 8.21 13.64
CA SER A 182 13.55 7.70 14.76
C SER A 182 12.89 6.53 15.50
N LYS A 183 11.58 6.63 15.78
CA LYS A 183 10.83 5.57 16.46
C LYS A 183 10.74 4.29 15.63
N ILE A 184 10.43 4.41 14.32
CA ILE A 184 10.34 3.23 13.46
C ILE A 184 11.72 2.61 13.20
N LYS A 185 12.80 3.40 13.15
CA LYS A 185 14.17 2.90 13.01
C LYS A 185 14.58 2.02 14.21
N LEU A 186 14.28 2.49 15.43
CA LEU A 186 14.55 1.72 16.64
C LEU A 186 13.73 0.42 16.69
N LEU A 187 12.44 0.50 16.40
CA LEU A 187 11.53 -0.65 16.37
C LEU A 187 11.95 -1.66 15.30
N ALA A 188 12.30 -1.21 14.09
CA ALA A 188 12.77 -2.07 13.02
C ALA A 188 14.07 -2.80 13.41
N LYS A 189 15.02 -2.11 14.04
CA LYS A 189 16.26 -2.73 14.55
C LYS A 189 15.96 -3.80 15.61
N LYS A 190 15.08 -3.50 16.58
CA LYS A 190 14.68 -4.43 17.64
C LYS A 190 14.01 -5.69 17.06
N LEU A 191 13.08 -5.52 16.12
CA LEU A 191 12.38 -6.64 15.49
C LEU A 191 13.29 -7.45 14.58
N ASN A 192 14.16 -6.80 13.82
CA ASN A 192 15.14 -7.49 12.98
C ASN A 192 16.05 -8.41 13.81
N ASN A 193 16.56 -7.93 14.96
CA ASN A 193 17.39 -8.75 15.85
C ASN A 193 16.58 -9.89 16.48
N LYS A 194 15.34 -9.63 16.91
CA LYS A 194 14.45 -10.66 17.43
C LYS A 194 14.19 -11.76 16.41
N ILE A 195 13.93 -11.41 15.14
CA ILE A 195 13.72 -12.38 14.07
C ILE A 195 14.99 -13.19 13.84
N LYS A 196 16.16 -12.55 13.76
CA LYS A 196 17.45 -13.23 13.55
C LYS A 196 17.78 -14.26 14.64
N ASN A 197 17.33 -14.05 15.87
CA ASN A 197 17.54 -15.00 16.96
C ASN A 197 16.63 -16.25 16.87
N PHE A 198 15.65 -16.27 15.97
CA PHE A 198 14.76 -17.42 15.74
C PHE A 198 15.11 -18.22 14.48
N ILE A 199 16.04 -17.72 13.65
CA ILE A 199 16.54 -18.32 12.41
C ILE A 199 18.05 -18.59 12.52
#